data_5d2be549780f494a99285b9ae7efd800
#
_entry.id   5d2be549780f494a99285b9ae7efd800
#
_cell.length_a   1.000
_cell.length_b   1.000
_cell.length_c   1.000
_cell.angle_alpha   90.00
_cell.angle_beta   90.00
_cell.angle_gamma   90.00
#
_symmetry.space_group_name_H-M   'P 1'
#
loop_
_entity.id
_entity.type
_entity.pdbx_description
1 polymer ?
#
loop_
_entity_poly.entity_id
_entity_poly.type
_entity_poly.pdbx_seq_one_letter_code
_entity_poly.pdbx_strand_id
1 'polypeptide(L)'
;MWAIVDVLGDAVTAEVAAAWDEVYWLMANALINQERGLYSARGVRPETVWRDWQVERKIQETADVVTFVVKRIDDRLVKTSLSGQYVTVRMLMSDGVRQPRQYSLTRADDGEHRQFTVKRVHGGGQPDGEVSTLLHDAVERGDILTMSVPYGEVVLDDAGRPAVFASAGMGIAPMAGMLSHLVTAGSDLSIILLHADVHERTFALRRQVVSDILARNASIHLWYEEGAQTYEPVTGCHTGMMDLSQVDLPANATYYLCGPLPFMQAVRSALIERQVSPRDIQYEVFGPDLWQADFD
;
A
#
# COMPACT_ATOMS: atom_id res chain seq x y z
N MET A 1 -25.64 17.45 2.38
CA MET A 1 -26.95 18.10 2.05
C MET A 1 -27.01 18.55 0.59
N TRP A 2 -26.08 19.36 0.04
CA TRP A 2 -26.13 19.88 -1.35
C TRP A 2 -26.31 18.77 -2.40
N ALA A 3 -25.54 17.67 -2.35
CA ALA A 3 -25.65 16.58 -3.31
C ALA A 3 -27.02 15.87 -3.29
N ILE A 4 -27.69 15.84 -2.14
CA ILE A 4 -29.03 15.24 -2.01
C ILE A 4 -30.08 16.14 -2.66
N VAL A 5 -29.94 17.46 -2.45
CA VAL A 5 -30.81 18.46 -3.10
C VAL A 5 -30.64 18.44 -4.62
N ASP A 6 -29.39 18.32 -5.10
CA ASP A 6 -29.09 18.24 -6.54
C ASP A 6 -29.73 17.03 -7.22
N VAL A 7 -29.81 15.90 -6.52
CA VAL A 7 -30.37 14.64 -7.06
C VAL A 7 -31.87 14.56 -6.90
N LEU A 8 -32.42 14.98 -5.76
CA LEU A 8 -33.85 14.81 -5.42
C LEU A 8 -34.70 16.05 -5.67
N GLY A 9 -34.09 17.21 -5.93
CA GLY A 9 -34.79 18.45 -6.27
C GLY A 9 -35.88 18.79 -5.26
N ASP A 10 -37.07 19.08 -5.79
CA ASP A 10 -38.26 19.51 -5.01
C ASP A 10 -38.82 18.44 -4.05
N ALA A 11 -38.35 17.18 -4.14
CA ALA A 11 -38.69 16.13 -3.17
C ALA A 11 -38.04 16.34 -1.81
N VAL A 12 -37.03 17.23 -1.69
CA VAL A 12 -36.38 17.56 -0.43
C VAL A 12 -37.17 18.59 0.34
N THR A 13 -38.21 18.15 1.04
CA THR A 13 -38.96 18.99 1.99
C THR A 13 -38.08 19.28 3.23
N ALA A 14 -38.51 20.25 4.06
CA ALA A 14 -37.83 20.57 5.32
C ALA A 14 -37.72 19.36 6.25
N GLU A 15 -38.75 18.49 6.27
CA GLU A 15 -38.74 17.25 7.08
C GLU A 15 -37.76 16.23 6.52
N VAL A 16 -37.70 16.05 5.20
CA VAL A 16 -36.73 15.17 4.53
C VAL A 16 -35.33 15.68 4.77
N ALA A 17 -35.09 16.99 4.68
CA ALA A 17 -33.79 17.59 4.96
C ALA A 17 -33.34 17.34 6.41
N ALA A 18 -34.23 17.50 7.39
CA ALA A 18 -33.95 17.27 8.80
C ALA A 18 -33.63 15.80 9.07
N ALA A 19 -34.41 14.87 8.49
CA ALA A 19 -34.15 13.42 8.62
C ALA A 19 -32.80 13.02 8.03
N TRP A 20 -32.43 13.56 6.86
CA TRP A 20 -31.11 13.31 6.26
C TRP A 20 -29.97 13.89 7.08
N ASP A 21 -30.16 15.05 7.68
CA ASP A 21 -29.14 15.65 8.57
C ASP A 21 -28.93 14.80 9.82
N GLU A 22 -30.01 14.29 10.43
CA GLU A 22 -29.93 13.37 11.57
C GLU A 22 -29.17 12.07 11.21
N VAL A 23 -29.53 11.43 10.09
CA VAL A 23 -28.85 10.21 9.61
C VAL A 23 -27.37 10.48 9.31
N TYR A 24 -27.07 11.62 8.67
CA TYR A 24 -25.70 12.01 8.39
C TYR A 24 -24.88 12.14 9.67
N TRP A 25 -25.39 12.87 10.66
CA TRP A 25 -24.65 13.04 11.92
C TRP A 25 -24.55 11.78 12.76
N LEU A 26 -25.54 10.88 12.66
CA LEU A 26 -25.46 9.56 13.29
C LEU A 26 -24.28 8.75 12.71
N MET A 27 -24.18 8.67 11.38
CA MET A 27 -23.09 7.98 10.70
C MET A 27 -21.73 8.68 10.93
N ALA A 28 -21.70 10.00 10.79
CA ALA A 28 -20.49 10.79 10.98
C ALA A 28 -19.92 10.62 12.41
N ASN A 29 -20.78 10.68 13.43
CA ASN A 29 -20.36 10.50 14.82
C ASN A 29 -19.86 9.09 15.10
N ALA A 30 -20.46 8.06 14.48
CA ALA A 30 -19.97 6.68 14.59
C ALA A 30 -18.54 6.57 14.03
N LEU A 31 -18.30 7.12 12.83
CA LEU A 31 -16.97 7.13 12.20
C LEU A 31 -15.95 7.96 12.98
N ILE A 32 -16.33 9.14 13.47
CA ILE A 32 -15.47 10.00 14.31
C ILE A 32 -15.08 9.28 15.60
N ASN A 33 -16.00 8.56 16.23
CA ASN A 33 -15.71 7.80 17.43
C ASN A 33 -14.79 6.61 17.15
N GLN A 34 -14.98 5.93 16.05
CA GLN A 34 -14.08 4.87 15.57
C GLN A 34 -12.67 5.42 15.36
N GLU A 35 -12.54 6.54 14.64
CA GLU A 35 -11.26 7.20 14.37
C GLU A 35 -10.56 7.62 15.67
N ARG A 36 -11.29 8.21 16.62
CA ARG A 36 -10.75 8.57 17.95
C ARG A 36 -10.25 7.34 18.72
N GLY A 37 -10.97 6.22 18.61
CA GLY A 37 -10.54 4.94 19.19
C GLY A 37 -9.22 4.47 18.60
N LEU A 38 -9.07 4.53 17.27
CA LEU A 38 -7.83 4.19 16.58
C LEU A 38 -6.66 5.09 16.97
N TYR A 39 -6.88 6.40 17.10
CA TYR A 39 -5.86 7.33 17.57
C TYR A 39 -5.43 7.02 19.00
N SER A 40 -6.41 6.78 19.90
CA SER A 40 -6.15 6.44 21.29
C SER A 40 -5.36 5.13 21.43
N ALA A 41 -5.75 4.10 20.70
CA ALA A 41 -5.06 2.80 20.69
C ALA A 41 -3.59 2.92 20.21
N ARG A 42 -3.30 3.92 19.36
CA ARG A 42 -1.96 4.24 18.88
C ARG A 42 -1.21 5.24 19.75
N GLY A 43 -1.81 5.75 20.82
CA GLY A 43 -1.22 6.76 21.70
C GLY A 43 -0.97 8.10 20.98
N VAL A 44 -1.77 8.42 19.97
CA VAL A 44 -1.74 9.70 19.25
C VAL A 44 -3.02 10.48 19.47
N ARG A 45 -2.94 11.80 19.37
CA ARG A 45 -4.08 12.71 19.45
C ARG A 45 -4.34 13.32 18.07
N PRO A 46 -5.55 13.78 17.76
CA PRO A 46 -5.87 14.39 16.46
C PRO A 46 -4.88 15.49 16.04
N GLU A 47 -4.37 16.26 17.02
CA GLU A 47 -3.41 17.35 16.78
C GLU A 47 -2.00 16.86 16.46
N THR A 48 -1.68 15.60 16.80
CA THR A 48 -0.34 15.00 16.63
C THR A 48 -0.28 13.93 15.56
N VAL A 49 -1.42 13.62 14.93
CA VAL A 49 -1.50 12.64 13.85
C VAL A 49 -0.68 13.08 12.63
N TRP A 50 -0.73 14.38 12.33
CA TRP A 50 -0.12 14.97 11.15
C TRP A 50 1.23 15.60 11.47
N ARG A 51 2.19 15.38 10.58
CA ARG A 51 3.53 15.95 10.68
C ARG A 51 4.02 16.33 9.29
N ASP A 52 4.81 17.37 9.24
CA ASP A 52 5.48 17.83 8.05
C ASP A 52 6.81 17.10 7.87
N TRP A 53 7.08 16.70 6.64
CA TRP A 53 8.27 15.99 6.21
C TRP A 53 8.86 16.69 5.00
N GLN A 54 10.17 16.81 4.91
CA GLN A 54 10.83 17.37 3.75
C GLN A 54 11.20 16.27 2.75
N VAL A 55 10.89 16.49 1.48
CA VAL A 55 11.33 15.61 0.39
C VAL A 55 12.86 15.72 0.25
N GLU A 56 13.55 14.65 0.56
CA GLU A 56 14.99 14.54 0.40
C GLU A 56 15.37 14.02 -0.97
N ARG A 57 14.61 13.04 -1.50
CA ARG A 57 14.80 12.49 -2.84
C ARG A 57 13.47 12.19 -3.50
N LYS A 58 13.43 12.42 -4.81
CA LYS A 58 12.39 11.96 -5.72
C LYS A 58 13.05 11.08 -6.77
N ILE A 59 12.64 9.84 -6.88
CA ILE A 59 13.31 8.82 -7.70
C ILE A 59 12.30 8.31 -8.73
N GLN A 60 12.63 8.43 -10.01
CA GLN A 60 11.83 7.83 -11.08
C GLN A 60 12.07 6.32 -11.09
N GLU A 61 11.03 5.54 -10.87
CA GLU A 61 11.07 4.07 -10.90
C GLU A 61 10.72 3.54 -12.29
N THR A 62 9.59 3.99 -12.83
CA THR A 62 9.10 3.66 -14.17
C THR A 62 8.55 4.91 -14.85
N ALA A 63 7.98 4.81 -16.04
CA ALA A 63 7.41 5.97 -16.74
C ALA A 63 6.31 6.69 -15.94
N ASP A 64 5.55 5.93 -15.15
CA ASP A 64 4.39 6.40 -14.40
C ASP A 64 4.49 6.19 -12.86
N VAL A 65 5.68 5.83 -12.36
CA VAL A 65 5.90 5.59 -10.93
C VAL A 65 7.09 6.36 -10.40
N VAL A 66 6.90 7.08 -9.29
CA VAL A 66 7.96 7.79 -8.56
C VAL A 66 8.00 7.35 -7.10
N THR A 67 9.19 7.29 -6.54
CA THR A 67 9.43 7.04 -5.11
C THR A 67 9.90 8.34 -4.45
N PHE A 68 9.27 8.66 -3.32
CA PHE A 68 9.66 9.76 -2.45
C PHE A 68 10.37 9.23 -1.21
N VAL A 69 11.56 9.75 -0.94
CA VAL A 69 12.22 9.63 0.35
C VAL A 69 12.06 10.96 1.06
N VAL A 70 11.44 10.94 2.22
CA VAL A 70 11.18 12.13 3.02
C VAL A 70 11.87 12.03 4.36
N LYS A 71 12.36 13.18 4.85
CA LYS A 71 13.08 13.30 6.11
C LYS A 71 12.26 14.13 7.10
N ARG A 72 12.30 13.74 8.38
CA ARG A 72 11.72 14.57 9.43
C ARG A 72 12.41 15.94 9.48
N ILE A 73 11.63 16.99 9.79
CA ILE A 73 12.13 18.38 9.88
C ILE A 73 12.16 18.92 11.32
N ASP A 74 11.74 18.14 12.29
CA ASP A 74 11.72 18.52 13.70
C ASP A 74 12.31 17.41 14.58
N ASP A 75 12.64 17.74 15.83
CA ASP A 75 13.24 16.83 16.80
C ASP A 75 12.21 16.04 17.62
N ARG A 76 10.90 16.17 17.32
CA ARG A 76 9.88 15.38 18.00
C ARG A 76 10.05 13.90 17.68
N LEU A 77 9.82 13.05 18.67
CA LEU A 77 9.87 11.60 18.46
C LEU A 77 8.96 11.18 17.30
N VAL A 78 9.52 10.41 16.38
CA VAL A 78 8.77 9.81 15.28
C VAL A 78 8.14 8.51 15.78
N LYS A 79 6.84 8.34 15.55
CA LYS A 79 6.19 7.06 15.81
C LYS A 79 6.81 6.00 14.88
N THR A 80 7.39 4.96 15.46
CA THR A 80 7.95 3.83 14.71
C THR A 80 6.90 3.21 13.79
N SER A 81 7.27 2.93 12.55
CA SER A 81 6.42 2.16 11.64
C SER A 81 6.75 0.67 11.71
N LEU A 82 5.71 -0.14 11.63
CA LEU A 82 5.85 -1.57 11.40
C LEU A 82 5.86 -1.84 9.89
N SER A 83 6.60 -2.84 9.47
CA SER A 83 6.72 -3.19 8.05
C SER A 83 5.42 -3.75 7.52
N GLY A 84 4.96 -3.22 6.41
CA GLY A 84 3.62 -3.41 5.84
C GLY A 84 2.68 -2.24 6.07
N GLN A 85 2.97 -1.33 7.00
CA GLN A 85 2.13 -0.16 7.25
C GLN A 85 2.23 0.87 6.14
N TYR A 86 1.23 1.76 6.10
CA TYR A 86 1.12 2.90 5.19
C TYR A 86 1.07 4.22 5.96
N VAL A 87 1.29 5.31 5.26
CA VAL A 87 1.04 6.68 5.69
C VAL A 87 -0.01 7.32 4.81
N THR A 88 -0.73 8.30 5.35
CA THR A 88 -1.63 9.14 4.56
C THR A 88 -0.91 10.44 4.25
N VAL A 89 -0.70 10.73 2.97
CA VAL A 89 -0.20 12.02 2.48
C VAL A 89 -1.40 12.92 2.22
N ARG A 90 -1.36 14.16 2.72
CA ARG A 90 -2.43 15.14 2.58
C ARG A 90 -1.96 16.30 1.74
N MET A 91 -2.51 16.41 0.52
CA MET A 91 -2.18 17.44 -0.45
C MET A 91 -3.20 18.57 -0.44
N LEU A 92 -2.74 19.81 -0.52
CA LEU A 92 -3.61 20.99 -0.73
C LEU A 92 -3.83 21.16 -2.23
N MET A 93 -5.08 21.04 -2.64
CA MET A 93 -5.49 21.18 -4.03
C MET A 93 -5.70 22.65 -4.42
N SER A 94 -5.79 22.93 -5.71
CA SER A 94 -5.97 24.30 -6.24
C SER A 94 -7.27 24.98 -5.79
N ASP A 95 -8.29 24.21 -5.46
CA ASP A 95 -9.57 24.67 -4.91
C ASP A 95 -9.54 24.95 -3.40
N GLY A 96 -8.38 24.77 -2.74
CA GLY A 96 -8.19 24.94 -1.31
C GLY A 96 -8.60 23.71 -0.47
N VAL A 97 -9.10 22.66 -1.10
CA VAL A 97 -9.47 21.41 -0.40
C VAL A 97 -8.21 20.56 -0.16
N ARG A 98 -8.10 19.97 1.03
CA ARG A 98 -7.05 19.01 1.34
C ARG A 98 -7.52 17.61 1.04
N GLN A 99 -6.86 16.95 0.08
CA GLN A 99 -7.14 15.58 -0.30
C GLN A 99 -6.12 14.62 0.32
N PRO A 100 -6.56 13.61 1.10
CA PRO A 100 -5.71 12.55 1.64
C PRO A 100 -5.59 11.40 0.64
N ARG A 101 -4.39 10.78 0.59
CA ARG A 101 -4.16 9.48 -0.10
C ARG A 101 -3.21 8.63 0.72
N GLN A 102 -3.48 7.35 0.75
CA GLN A 102 -2.68 6.36 1.46
C GLN A 102 -1.60 5.78 0.56
N TYR A 103 -0.40 5.62 1.11
CA TYR A 103 0.75 5.03 0.43
C TYR A 103 1.50 4.11 1.39
N SER A 104 1.68 2.85 1.00
CA SER A 104 2.46 1.89 1.77
C SER A 104 3.89 2.36 1.92
N LEU A 105 4.47 2.14 3.11
CA LEU A 105 5.87 2.40 3.37
C LEU A 105 6.72 1.31 2.70
N THR A 106 7.67 1.73 1.87
CA THR A 106 8.46 0.84 1.02
C THR A 106 9.89 0.61 1.52
N ARG A 107 10.18 1.05 2.77
CA ARG A 107 11.47 0.91 3.41
C ARG A 107 11.31 0.63 4.91
N ALA A 108 12.30 -0.06 5.49
CA ALA A 108 12.43 -0.23 6.94
C ALA A 108 12.49 1.13 7.66
N ASP A 109 11.96 1.16 8.86
CA ASP A 109 12.02 2.33 9.73
C ASP A 109 13.44 2.56 10.25
N ASP A 110 13.96 3.76 10.06
CA ASP A 110 15.24 4.21 10.60
C ASP A 110 15.09 5.36 11.64
N GLY A 111 13.83 5.73 11.95
CA GLY A 111 13.51 6.81 12.89
C GLY A 111 13.67 8.22 12.32
N GLU A 112 14.23 8.38 11.12
CA GLU A 112 14.49 9.68 10.49
C GLU A 112 13.78 9.86 9.17
N HIS A 113 13.68 8.78 8.37
CA HIS A 113 13.14 8.84 7.03
C HIS A 113 11.87 8.01 6.89
N ARG A 114 11.08 8.36 5.88
CA ARG A 114 10.00 7.52 5.34
C ARG A 114 10.19 7.41 3.83
N GLN A 115 9.82 6.28 3.28
CA GLN A 115 9.82 6.08 1.84
C GLN A 115 8.46 5.53 1.41
N PHE A 116 7.89 6.14 0.38
CA PHE A 116 6.66 5.67 -0.24
C PHE A 116 6.71 5.88 -1.75
N THR A 117 5.92 5.11 -2.48
CA THR A 117 5.95 5.09 -3.94
C THR A 117 4.56 5.38 -4.50
N VAL A 118 4.51 6.22 -5.52
CA VAL A 118 3.28 6.75 -6.11
C VAL A 118 3.22 6.40 -7.58
N LYS A 119 2.19 5.67 -7.98
CA LYS A 119 1.83 5.48 -9.37
C LYS A 119 0.91 6.61 -9.81
N ARG A 120 1.21 7.24 -10.95
CA ARG A 120 0.30 8.19 -11.61
C ARG A 120 -0.97 7.46 -12.04
N VAL A 121 -2.10 7.94 -11.64
CA VAL A 121 -3.41 7.40 -12.02
C VAL A 121 -3.89 8.12 -13.27
N HIS A 122 -3.90 7.42 -14.39
CA HIS A 122 -4.48 7.91 -15.64
C HIS A 122 -5.95 7.50 -15.71
N GLY A 123 -6.82 8.46 -16.02
CA GLY A 123 -8.26 8.28 -15.94
C GLY A 123 -8.88 7.36 -16.99
N GLY A 124 -8.18 7.06 -18.10
CA GLY A 124 -8.69 6.15 -19.14
C GLY A 124 -10.08 6.53 -19.68
N GLY A 125 -10.38 7.84 -19.79
CA GLY A 125 -11.70 8.37 -20.15
C GLY A 125 -12.45 9.00 -18.97
N GLN A 126 -11.94 8.86 -17.77
CA GLN A 126 -12.30 9.61 -16.56
C GLN A 126 -11.20 10.66 -16.25
N PRO A 127 -11.41 11.62 -15.37
CA PRO A 127 -10.34 12.52 -14.94
C PRO A 127 -9.15 11.76 -14.34
N ASP A 128 -7.95 12.27 -14.58
CA ASP A 128 -6.72 11.76 -13.98
C ASP A 128 -6.76 11.90 -12.44
N GLY A 129 -6.00 11.06 -11.75
CA GLY A 129 -5.90 11.12 -10.30
C GLY A 129 -5.20 12.41 -9.85
N GLU A 130 -5.94 13.37 -9.33
CA GLU A 130 -5.45 14.71 -8.98
C GLU A 130 -4.23 14.68 -8.05
N VAL A 131 -4.29 13.93 -6.95
CA VAL A 131 -3.18 13.86 -5.97
C VAL A 131 -1.95 13.18 -6.56
N SER A 132 -2.12 12.07 -7.28
CA SER A 132 -0.99 11.38 -7.91
C SER A 132 -0.32 12.24 -8.97
N THR A 133 -1.10 12.96 -9.76
CA THR A 133 -0.60 13.91 -10.77
C THR A 133 0.17 15.05 -10.11
N LEU A 134 -0.39 15.66 -9.05
CA LEU A 134 0.26 16.75 -8.31
C LEU A 134 1.61 16.28 -7.70
N LEU A 135 1.65 15.10 -7.12
CA LEU A 135 2.90 14.51 -6.58
C LEU A 135 3.95 14.29 -7.67
N HIS A 136 3.52 13.83 -8.85
CA HIS A 136 4.44 13.63 -9.97
C HIS A 136 4.97 14.94 -10.55
N ASP A 137 4.10 15.93 -10.75
CA ASP A 137 4.40 17.10 -11.58
C ASP A 137 4.92 18.30 -10.77
N ALA A 138 4.48 18.47 -9.54
CA ALA A 138 4.73 19.68 -8.77
C ALA A 138 5.60 19.48 -7.53
N VAL A 139 5.70 18.26 -7.00
CA VAL A 139 6.49 18.03 -5.79
C VAL A 139 7.92 17.67 -6.15
N GLU A 140 8.88 18.45 -5.61
CA GLU A 140 10.30 18.30 -5.87
C GLU A 140 11.11 18.17 -4.57
N ARG A 141 12.41 17.90 -4.71
CA ARG A 141 13.34 17.86 -3.58
C ARG A 141 13.36 19.21 -2.85
N GLY A 142 13.19 19.16 -1.54
CA GLY A 142 13.13 20.34 -0.66
C GLY A 142 11.71 20.71 -0.26
N ASP A 143 10.70 20.27 -0.99
CA ASP A 143 9.30 20.54 -0.66
C ASP A 143 8.86 19.85 0.62
N ILE A 144 7.79 20.35 1.21
CA ILE A 144 7.21 19.85 2.46
C ILE A 144 5.93 19.07 2.14
N LEU A 145 5.85 17.86 2.64
CA LEU A 145 4.66 17.02 2.60
C LEU A 145 4.11 16.81 4.01
N THR A 146 2.80 17.03 4.18
CA THR A 146 2.10 16.70 5.43
C THR A 146 1.67 15.24 5.39
N MET A 147 2.16 14.43 6.33
CA MET A 147 1.88 13.00 6.39
C MET A 147 1.37 12.60 7.78
N SER A 148 0.55 11.55 7.82
CA SER A 148 0.07 10.96 9.07
C SER A 148 1.17 10.13 9.77
N VAL A 149 0.91 9.77 11.03
CA VAL A 149 1.59 8.62 11.63
C VAL A 149 1.27 7.34 10.84
N PRO A 150 2.09 6.26 10.97
CA PRO A 150 1.84 5.01 10.25
C PRO A 150 0.57 4.31 10.74
N TYR A 151 -0.19 3.73 9.80
CA TYR A 151 -1.38 2.90 10.03
C TYR A 151 -1.28 1.60 9.21
N GLY A 152 -2.23 0.71 9.40
CA GLY A 152 -2.33 -0.59 8.72
C GLY A 152 -2.26 -1.74 9.70
N GLU A 153 -3.00 -2.80 9.41
CA GLU A 153 -3.11 -4.01 10.24
C GLU A 153 -2.29 -5.16 9.65
N VAL A 154 -2.09 -5.15 8.33
CA VAL A 154 -1.24 -6.13 7.64
C VAL A 154 0.21 -5.74 7.88
N VAL A 155 0.82 -6.39 8.86
CA VAL A 155 2.21 -6.18 9.23
C VAL A 155 2.97 -7.50 9.16
N LEU A 156 4.27 -7.40 8.90
CA LEU A 156 5.14 -8.56 8.85
C LEU A 156 5.14 -9.28 10.20
N ASP A 157 4.86 -10.58 10.16
CA ASP A 157 5.05 -11.50 11.28
C ASP A 157 6.44 -12.13 11.15
N ASP A 158 7.32 -11.82 12.07
CA ASP A 158 8.70 -12.34 12.13
C ASP A 158 8.85 -13.52 13.12
N ALA A 159 7.75 -14.18 13.47
CA ALA A 159 7.69 -15.28 14.44
C ALA A 159 8.40 -16.58 14.00
N GLY A 160 9.33 -16.51 13.05
CA GLY A 160 10.22 -17.60 12.65
C GLY A 160 9.66 -18.55 11.58
N ARG A 161 8.49 -18.24 10.99
CA ARG A 161 7.93 -18.97 9.85
C ARG A 161 8.39 -18.37 8.52
N PRO A 162 8.57 -19.18 7.45
CA PRO A 162 8.86 -18.66 6.13
C PRO A 162 7.82 -17.58 5.72
N ALA A 163 8.27 -16.54 5.03
CA ALA A 163 7.41 -15.50 4.47
C ALA A 163 7.33 -15.64 2.95
N VAL A 164 6.11 -15.72 2.43
CA VAL A 164 5.85 -15.72 0.98
C VAL A 164 5.10 -14.45 0.62
N PHE A 165 5.71 -13.62 -0.20
CA PHE A 165 5.15 -12.38 -0.70
C PHE A 165 4.61 -12.60 -2.11
N ALA A 166 3.32 -12.40 -2.33
CA ALA A 166 2.68 -12.48 -3.65
C ALA A 166 2.10 -11.13 -4.02
N SER A 167 2.61 -10.52 -5.08
CA SER A 167 2.25 -9.16 -5.49
C SER A 167 2.02 -9.03 -6.99
N ALA A 168 1.19 -8.05 -7.38
CA ALA A 168 1.05 -7.65 -8.78
C ALA A 168 1.04 -6.11 -8.89
N GLY A 169 1.79 -5.59 -9.88
CA GLY A 169 1.92 -4.16 -10.11
C GLY A 169 2.33 -3.40 -8.84
N MET A 170 1.58 -2.37 -8.45
CA MET A 170 1.89 -1.58 -7.24
C MET A 170 1.71 -2.33 -5.92
N GLY A 171 1.12 -3.53 -5.91
CA GLY A 171 1.11 -4.41 -4.74
C GLY A 171 2.51 -4.80 -4.24
N ILE A 172 3.55 -4.52 -5.01
CA ILE A 172 4.94 -4.67 -4.57
C ILE A 172 5.33 -3.69 -3.44
N ALA A 173 4.62 -2.57 -3.29
CA ALA A 173 5.02 -1.51 -2.35
C ALA A 173 5.10 -1.98 -0.88
N PRO A 174 4.06 -2.58 -0.26
CA PRO A 174 4.17 -3.12 1.09
C PRO A 174 5.21 -4.24 1.20
N MET A 175 5.34 -5.09 0.16
CA MET A 175 6.32 -6.18 0.14
C MET A 175 7.76 -5.66 0.17
N ALA A 176 8.04 -4.57 -0.56
CA ALA A 176 9.35 -3.91 -0.53
C ALA A 176 9.69 -3.37 0.87
N GLY A 177 8.71 -2.82 1.59
CA GLY A 177 8.89 -2.41 2.99
C GLY A 177 9.20 -3.57 3.93
N MET A 178 8.49 -4.68 3.78
CA MET A 178 8.71 -5.90 4.56
C MET A 178 10.09 -6.52 4.27
N LEU A 179 10.47 -6.63 2.98
CA LEU A 179 11.80 -7.11 2.56
C LEU A 179 12.92 -6.24 3.13
N SER A 180 12.80 -4.92 2.98
CA SER A 180 13.79 -3.96 3.51
C SER A 180 13.97 -4.11 5.03
N HIS A 181 12.88 -4.37 5.77
CA HIS A 181 12.96 -4.65 7.21
C HIS A 181 13.74 -5.93 7.49
N LEU A 182 13.42 -7.03 6.83
CA LEU A 182 14.08 -8.32 7.02
C LEU A 182 15.59 -8.21 6.73
N VAL A 183 15.97 -7.46 5.70
CA VAL A 183 17.40 -7.18 5.41
C VAL A 183 18.04 -6.38 6.54
N THR A 184 17.40 -5.28 6.95
CA THR A 184 17.94 -4.37 7.97
C THR A 184 18.05 -5.04 9.35
N ALA A 185 17.07 -5.87 9.69
CA ALA A 185 17.04 -6.62 10.94
C ALA A 185 18.00 -7.83 10.94
N GLY A 186 18.59 -8.18 9.79
CA GLY A 186 19.42 -9.38 9.67
C GLY A 186 18.65 -10.68 9.94
N SER A 187 17.35 -10.71 9.62
CA SER A 187 16.47 -11.85 9.89
C SER A 187 16.90 -13.11 9.15
N ASP A 188 16.78 -14.28 9.75
CA ASP A 188 17.10 -15.58 9.12
C ASP A 188 15.88 -16.26 8.48
N LEU A 189 14.74 -15.56 8.36
CA LEU A 189 13.54 -16.09 7.72
C LEU A 189 13.81 -16.49 6.27
N SER A 190 13.30 -17.66 5.88
CA SER A 190 13.22 -18.04 4.47
C SER A 190 12.18 -17.14 3.76
N ILE A 191 12.56 -16.57 2.64
CA ILE A 191 11.76 -15.60 1.90
C ILE A 191 11.57 -16.09 0.47
N ILE A 192 10.32 -16.06 -0.01
CA ILE A 192 9.97 -16.25 -1.42
C ILE A 192 9.18 -15.04 -1.86
N LEU A 193 9.66 -14.34 -2.87
CA LEU A 193 8.90 -13.28 -3.54
C LEU A 193 8.36 -13.78 -4.87
N LEU A 194 7.05 -13.63 -5.03
CA LEU A 194 6.29 -13.87 -6.24
C LEU A 194 5.76 -12.53 -6.74
N HIS A 195 6.18 -12.08 -7.93
CA HIS A 195 5.72 -10.80 -8.45
C HIS A 195 5.27 -10.94 -9.90
N ALA A 196 4.10 -10.34 -10.21
CA ALA A 196 3.54 -10.27 -11.54
C ALA A 196 3.43 -8.82 -12.02
N ASP A 197 3.76 -8.57 -13.28
CA ASP A 197 3.58 -7.26 -13.91
C ASP A 197 3.32 -7.44 -15.42
N VAL A 198 2.94 -6.36 -16.11
CA VAL A 198 2.75 -6.39 -17.57
C VAL A 198 4.06 -6.73 -18.28
N HIS A 199 5.12 -6.03 -17.91
CA HIS A 199 6.48 -6.32 -18.37
C HIS A 199 7.54 -5.76 -17.42
N GLU A 200 8.79 -6.12 -17.65
CA GLU A 200 9.92 -5.74 -16.79
C GLU A 200 10.06 -4.22 -16.55
N ARG A 201 9.68 -3.39 -17.53
CA ARG A 201 9.79 -1.91 -17.43
C ARG A 201 8.74 -1.27 -16.53
N THR A 202 7.65 -1.97 -16.23
CA THR A 202 6.59 -1.52 -15.31
C THR A 202 6.80 -1.96 -13.88
N PHE A 203 7.75 -2.87 -13.62
CA PHE A 203 8.08 -3.35 -12.29
C PHE A 203 8.68 -2.20 -11.44
N ALA A 204 7.85 -1.56 -10.62
CA ALA A 204 8.25 -0.52 -9.70
C ALA A 204 9.13 -1.09 -8.57
N LEU A 205 10.04 -0.26 -8.01
CA LEU A 205 10.95 -0.65 -6.92
C LEU A 205 11.87 -1.84 -7.24
N ARG A 206 11.96 -2.23 -8.51
CA ARG A 206 12.71 -3.41 -8.94
C ARG A 206 14.14 -3.45 -8.42
N ARG A 207 14.88 -2.31 -8.52
CA ARG A 207 16.28 -2.25 -8.07
C ARG A 207 16.41 -2.52 -6.59
N GLN A 208 15.52 -1.92 -5.78
CA GLN A 208 15.50 -2.14 -4.34
C GLN A 208 15.17 -3.59 -4.02
N VAL A 209 14.08 -4.12 -4.57
CA VAL A 209 13.58 -5.46 -4.31
C VAL A 209 14.60 -6.52 -4.68
N VAL A 210 15.20 -6.44 -5.87
CA VAL A 210 16.22 -7.40 -6.31
C VAL A 210 17.46 -7.32 -5.42
N SER A 211 17.91 -6.11 -5.05
CA SER A 211 19.02 -5.94 -4.11
C SER A 211 18.75 -6.58 -2.75
N ASP A 212 17.54 -6.38 -2.21
CA ASP A 212 17.13 -6.92 -0.91
C ASP A 212 17.05 -8.46 -0.94
N ILE A 213 16.50 -9.03 -2.01
CA ILE A 213 16.43 -10.49 -2.24
C ILE A 213 17.83 -11.09 -2.31
N LEU A 214 18.74 -10.48 -3.06
CA LEU A 214 20.14 -10.97 -3.17
C LEU A 214 20.89 -10.88 -1.85
N ALA A 215 20.69 -9.80 -1.09
CA ALA A 215 21.31 -9.62 0.22
C ALA A 215 20.90 -10.72 1.23
N ARG A 216 19.74 -11.36 1.01
CA ARG A 216 19.16 -12.39 1.88
C ARG A 216 19.27 -13.80 1.33
N ASN A 217 19.82 -13.98 0.13
CA ASN A 217 19.80 -15.27 -0.59
C ASN A 217 18.39 -15.87 -0.66
N ALA A 218 17.38 -15.01 -0.87
CA ALA A 218 15.98 -15.36 -0.95
C ALA A 218 15.59 -15.73 -2.40
N SER A 219 14.45 -16.41 -2.58
CA SER A 219 13.95 -16.76 -3.91
C SER A 219 13.06 -15.66 -4.48
N ILE A 220 13.21 -15.39 -5.77
CA ILE A 220 12.33 -14.48 -6.52
C ILE A 220 11.83 -15.15 -7.80
N HIS A 221 10.51 -15.14 -7.99
CA HIS A 221 9.84 -15.60 -9.19
C HIS A 221 9.04 -14.46 -9.79
N LEU A 222 9.24 -14.20 -11.07
CA LEU A 222 8.62 -13.11 -11.81
C LEU A 222 7.73 -13.65 -12.91
N TRP A 223 6.56 -13.04 -13.09
CA TRP A 223 5.64 -13.30 -14.20
C TRP A 223 5.42 -12.00 -14.96
N TYR A 224 5.59 -12.06 -16.30
CA TYR A 224 5.34 -10.93 -17.17
C TYR A 224 4.37 -11.32 -18.27
N GLU A 225 3.29 -10.55 -18.44
CA GLU A 225 2.26 -10.82 -19.43
C GLU A 225 2.82 -10.80 -20.87
N GLU A 226 3.68 -9.84 -21.18
CA GLU A 226 4.27 -9.64 -22.52
C GLU A 226 5.56 -10.44 -22.74
N GLY A 227 5.89 -11.35 -21.84
CA GLY A 227 7.10 -12.15 -21.90
C GLY A 227 8.36 -11.33 -21.65
N ALA A 228 9.24 -11.82 -20.78
CA ALA A 228 10.46 -11.10 -20.44
C ALA A 228 11.70 -11.95 -20.63
N GLN A 229 12.76 -11.27 -21.05
CA GLN A 229 14.12 -11.72 -20.82
C GLN A 229 14.67 -10.88 -19.66
N THR A 230 14.67 -11.42 -18.44
CA THR A 230 15.34 -10.76 -17.35
C THR A 230 16.81 -11.16 -17.35
N TYR A 231 17.69 -10.15 -17.20
CA TYR A 231 19.13 -10.35 -17.04
C TYR A 231 19.56 -10.38 -15.57
N GLU A 232 18.61 -10.25 -14.67
CA GLU A 232 18.87 -10.23 -13.23
C GLU A 232 18.86 -11.65 -12.66
N PRO A 233 19.60 -11.87 -11.58
CA PRO A 233 19.58 -13.15 -10.89
C PRO A 233 18.22 -13.32 -10.21
N VAL A 234 17.35 -14.05 -10.89
CA VAL A 234 16.02 -14.46 -10.40
C VAL A 234 15.97 -15.97 -10.34
N THR A 235 15.19 -16.53 -9.42
CA THR A 235 15.01 -17.96 -9.29
C THR A 235 14.19 -18.52 -10.45
N GLY A 236 13.19 -17.77 -10.90
CA GLY A 236 12.34 -18.11 -12.04
C GLY A 236 11.78 -16.88 -12.73
N CYS A 237 11.70 -16.93 -14.07
CA CYS A 237 11.02 -15.93 -14.88
C CYS A 237 10.04 -16.62 -15.81
N HIS A 238 8.78 -16.23 -15.74
CA HIS A 238 7.66 -16.89 -16.40
C HIS A 238 6.91 -15.90 -17.30
N THR A 239 6.20 -16.40 -18.29
CA THR A 239 5.33 -15.59 -19.14
C THR A 239 3.86 -15.83 -18.78
N GLY A 240 3.06 -14.76 -18.79
CA GLY A 240 1.62 -14.83 -18.53
C GLY A 240 1.26 -14.49 -17.08
N MET A 241 0.09 -14.93 -16.67
CA MET A 241 -0.43 -14.73 -15.31
C MET A 241 0.33 -15.58 -14.30
N MET A 242 0.38 -15.12 -13.05
CA MET A 242 1.00 -15.87 -11.95
C MET A 242 0.34 -17.23 -11.76
N ASP A 243 1.15 -18.28 -11.88
CA ASP A 243 0.75 -19.67 -11.66
C ASP A 243 1.59 -20.30 -10.55
N LEU A 244 0.97 -20.49 -9.39
CA LEU A 244 1.63 -21.05 -8.22
C LEU A 244 2.07 -22.50 -8.41
N SER A 245 1.54 -23.23 -9.43
CA SER A 245 1.97 -24.61 -9.72
C SER A 245 3.43 -24.71 -10.14
N GLN A 246 4.00 -23.60 -10.59
CA GLN A 246 5.38 -23.50 -11.08
C GLN A 246 6.40 -23.26 -9.94
N VAL A 247 5.94 -23.12 -8.71
CA VAL A 247 6.79 -22.80 -7.56
C VAL A 247 6.54 -23.77 -6.42
N ASP A 248 7.62 -24.26 -5.83
CA ASP A 248 7.55 -25.04 -4.60
C ASP A 248 7.39 -24.08 -3.41
N LEU A 249 6.23 -24.16 -2.76
CA LEU A 249 5.86 -23.28 -1.66
C LEU A 249 5.91 -24.02 -0.32
N PRO A 250 6.49 -23.42 0.73
CA PRO A 250 6.58 -24.06 2.04
C PRO A 250 5.20 -24.24 2.68
N ALA A 251 4.93 -25.44 3.20
CA ALA A 251 3.64 -25.78 3.80
C ALA A 251 3.30 -24.98 5.07
N ASN A 252 4.31 -24.44 5.76
CA ASN A 252 4.15 -23.70 7.00
C ASN A 252 4.75 -22.29 6.86
N ALA A 253 4.13 -21.46 6.02
CA ALA A 253 4.54 -20.09 5.76
C ALA A 253 3.41 -19.09 6.10
N THR A 254 3.77 -17.84 6.31
CA THR A 254 2.83 -16.72 6.26
C THR A 254 2.86 -16.12 4.86
N TYR A 255 1.68 -15.99 4.25
CA TYR A 255 1.50 -15.47 2.90
C TYR A 255 0.98 -14.05 2.97
N TYR A 256 1.60 -13.14 2.23
CA TYR A 256 1.21 -11.74 2.13
C TYR A 256 0.84 -11.44 0.68
N LEU A 257 -0.40 -10.99 0.45
CA LEU A 257 -0.94 -10.72 -0.87
C LEU A 257 -1.24 -9.23 -1.01
N CYS A 258 -0.83 -8.63 -2.13
CA CYS A 258 -1.24 -7.29 -2.51
C CYS A 258 -1.21 -7.11 -4.03
N GLY A 259 -2.25 -6.48 -4.58
CA GLY A 259 -2.40 -6.25 -6.01
C GLY A 259 -3.85 -6.02 -6.40
N PRO A 260 -4.17 -6.06 -7.70
CA PRO A 260 -5.54 -5.99 -8.18
C PRO A 260 -6.41 -7.08 -7.55
N LEU A 261 -7.67 -6.76 -7.25
CA LEU A 261 -8.58 -7.70 -6.59
C LEU A 261 -8.70 -9.08 -7.29
N PRO A 262 -8.84 -9.17 -8.63
CA PRO A 262 -8.87 -10.47 -9.31
C PRO A 262 -7.59 -11.28 -9.12
N PHE A 263 -6.42 -10.63 -9.07
CA PHE A 263 -5.13 -11.27 -8.78
C PHE A 263 -5.13 -11.87 -7.38
N MET A 264 -5.49 -11.09 -6.38
CA MET A 264 -5.50 -11.57 -4.99
C MET A 264 -6.50 -12.71 -4.78
N GLN A 265 -7.67 -12.64 -5.41
CA GLN A 265 -8.67 -13.72 -5.38
C GLN A 265 -8.13 -15.01 -5.99
N ALA A 266 -7.49 -14.92 -7.17
CA ALA A 266 -6.91 -16.09 -7.83
C ALA A 266 -5.79 -16.73 -6.99
N VAL A 267 -4.87 -15.93 -6.47
CA VAL A 267 -3.76 -16.40 -5.63
C VAL A 267 -4.29 -17.04 -4.34
N ARG A 268 -5.25 -16.37 -3.65
CA ARG A 268 -5.86 -16.91 -2.43
C ARG A 268 -6.55 -18.24 -2.69
N SER A 269 -7.35 -18.34 -3.74
CA SER A 269 -8.03 -19.60 -4.11
C SER A 269 -7.01 -20.72 -4.36
N ALA A 270 -5.96 -20.46 -5.12
CA ALA A 270 -4.92 -21.45 -5.38
C ALA A 270 -4.15 -21.88 -4.11
N LEU A 271 -3.97 -20.98 -3.13
CA LEU A 271 -3.37 -21.30 -1.83
C LEU A 271 -4.33 -22.18 -0.99
N ILE A 272 -5.62 -21.87 -0.96
CA ILE A 272 -6.62 -22.66 -0.26
C ILE A 272 -6.74 -24.08 -0.85
N GLU A 273 -6.73 -24.21 -2.19
CA GLU A 273 -6.70 -25.51 -2.87
C GLU A 273 -5.46 -26.34 -2.49
N ARG A 274 -4.35 -25.68 -2.16
CA ARG A 274 -3.13 -26.29 -1.61
C ARG A 274 -3.15 -26.51 -0.10
N GLN A 275 -4.33 -26.36 0.52
CA GLN A 275 -4.55 -26.55 1.96
C GLN A 275 -3.80 -25.57 2.86
N VAL A 276 -3.43 -24.38 2.35
CA VAL A 276 -2.95 -23.28 3.18
C VAL A 276 -4.12 -22.74 4.00
N SER A 277 -3.91 -22.63 5.31
CA SER A 277 -4.95 -22.10 6.22
C SER A 277 -5.28 -20.64 5.85
N PRO A 278 -6.57 -20.24 5.79
CA PRO A 278 -6.95 -18.85 5.57
C PRO A 278 -6.32 -17.88 6.58
N ARG A 279 -6.03 -18.32 7.79
CA ARG A 279 -5.38 -17.52 8.84
C ARG A 279 -3.92 -17.20 8.54
N ASP A 280 -3.28 -18.00 7.69
CA ASP A 280 -1.89 -17.78 7.26
C ASP A 280 -1.80 -16.91 6.00
N ILE A 281 -2.94 -16.45 5.46
CA ILE A 281 -3.02 -15.59 4.28
C ILE A 281 -3.45 -14.20 4.71
N GLN A 282 -2.50 -13.26 4.69
CA GLN A 282 -2.72 -11.84 4.95
C GLN A 282 -2.85 -11.10 3.61
N TYR A 283 -3.73 -10.13 3.50
CA TYR A 283 -3.85 -9.35 2.26
C TYR A 283 -4.18 -7.89 2.53
N GLU A 284 -3.68 -7.01 1.66
CA GLU A 284 -3.97 -5.58 1.70
C GLU A 284 -4.64 -5.14 0.40
N VAL A 285 -5.79 -4.46 0.51
CA VAL A 285 -6.57 -3.94 -0.62
C VAL A 285 -6.29 -2.46 -0.80
N PHE A 286 -5.88 -2.07 -2.02
CA PHE A 286 -5.73 -0.66 -2.37
C PHE A 286 -7.06 -0.11 -2.90
N GLY A 287 -7.76 0.64 -2.07
CA GLY A 287 -9.06 1.22 -2.39
C GLY A 287 -10.16 0.71 -1.46
N PRO A 288 -11.43 0.89 -1.83
CA PRO A 288 -12.55 0.34 -1.06
C PRO A 288 -12.42 -1.19 -0.99
N ASP A 289 -12.42 -1.73 0.22
CA ASP A 289 -12.43 -3.17 0.41
C ASP A 289 -13.84 -3.70 0.08
N LEU A 290 -13.99 -4.14 -1.16
CA LEU A 290 -15.19 -4.83 -1.64
C LEU A 290 -15.03 -6.35 -1.56
N TRP A 291 -13.89 -6.81 -1.03
CA TRP A 291 -13.62 -8.23 -0.87
C TRP A 291 -14.23 -8.71 0.45
N GLN A 292 -15.43 -9.24 0.37
CA GLN A 292 -15.95 -10.09 1.43
C GLN A 292 -15.22 -11.43 1.33
N ALA A 293 -14.04 -11.52 1.93
CA ALA A 293 -13.42 -12.80 2.20
C ALA A 293 -14.36 -13.53 3.16
N ASP A 294 -14.78 -14.74 2.77
CA ASP A 294 -15.63 -15.59 3.58
C ASP A 294 -15.08 -15.67 5.00
N PHE A 295 -15.79 -15.05 5.92
CA PHE A 295 -15.55 -15.16 7.36
C PHE A 295 -16.24 -16.43 7.86
N ASP A 296 -15.88 -17.60 7.30
CA ASP A 296 -16.28 -18.90 7.80
C ASP A 296 -15.09 -19.64 8.42
#